data_ca209ef37975dce2fdd6146e66221f2f
#
_entry.id   ca209ef37975dce2fdd6146e66221f2f
#
_cell.length_a   1.000
_cell.length_b   1.000
_cell.length_c   1.000
_cell.angle_alpha   90.00
_cell.angle_beta   90.00
_cell.angle_gamma   90.00
#
_symmetry.space_group_name_H-M   'P 1'
#
loop_
_entity.id
_entity.type
_entity.pdbx_description
1 polymer ?
#
loop_
_entity_poly.entity_id
_entity_poly.type
_entity_poly.pdbx_seq_one_letter_code
_entity_poly.pdbx_strand_id
1 'polypeptide(L)' 'MNVLLTGCAGLIGGKVTEFLLKDGHTVVGVDNLNDAYDVRLKEWRLQQLLKHPNFTFHRLDITDLPALRKLLTSHFSL' A
#
# COMPACT_ATOMS: atom_id res chain seq x y z
N MET A 1 -8.83 -4.40 -11.87
CA MET A 1 -9.53 -3.95 -10.67
C MET A 1 -8.62 -3.05 -9.87
N ASN A 2 -9.17 -2.01 -9.28
CA ASN A 2 -8.43 -1.12 -8.39
C ASN A 2 -8.63 -1.56 -6.95
N VAL A 3 -7.54 -1.77 -6.24
CA VAL A 3 -7.56 -2.31 -4.88
C VAL A 3 -6.84 -1.36 -3.94
N LEU A 4 -7.48 -1.01 -2.83
CA LEU A 4 -6.81 -0.33 -1.72
C LEU A 4 -6.34 -1.39 -0.72
N LEU A 5 -5.06 -1.36 -0.38
CA LEU A 5 -4.50 -2.34 0.53
C LEU A 5 -3.76 -1.65 1.66
N THR A 6 -4.23 -1.83 2.89
CA THR A 6 -3.56 -1.30 4.07
C THR A 6 -2.49 -2.28 4.55
N GLY A 7 -1.43 -1.74 5.15
CA GLY A 7 -0.31 -2.58 5.62
C GLY A 7 0.49 -3.18 4.48
N CYS A 8 0.57 -2.51 3.34
CA CYS A 8 1.16 -3.06 2.12
C CYS A 8 2.66 -3.37 2.24
N ALA A 9 3.37 -2.72 3.16
CA ALA A 9 4.80 -2.96 3.38
C ALA A 9 5.06 -4.04 4.43
N GLY A 10 4.03 -4.57 5.06
CA GLY A 10 4.16 -5.64 6.04
C GLY A 10 4.43 -6.99 5.39
N LEU A 11 4.69 -8.00 6.21
CA LEU A 11 5.03 -9.33 5.72
C LEU A 11 3.90 -9.94 4.90
N ILE A 12 2.68 -9.94 5.44
CA ILE A 12 1.52 -10.51 4.76
C ILE A 12 1.02 -9.55 3.69
N GLY A 13 0.86 -8.27 4.02
CA GLY A 13 0.37 -7.26 3.08
C GLY A 13 1.25 -7.12 1.85
N GLY A 14 2.56 -7.22 2.02
CA GLY A 14 3.49 -7.19 0.89
C GLY A 14 3.31 -8.36 -0.06
N LYS A 15 3.08 -9.56 0.48
CA LYS A 15 2.82 -10.74 -0.35
C LYS A 15 1.50 -10.65 -1.09
N VAL A 16 0.45 -10.20 -0.43
CA VAL A 16 -0.85 -9.99 -1.05
C VAL A 16 -0.72 -8.97 -2.18
N THR A 17 0.02 -7.88 -1.95
CA THR A 17 0.25 -6.87 -2.97
C THR A 17 0.95 -7.46 -4.19
N GLU A 18 1.99 -8.27 -3.99
CA GLU A 18 2.69 -8.94 -5.09
C GLU A 18 1.74 -9.80 -5.94
N PHE A 19 0.90 -10.60 -5.28
CA PHE A 19 -0.05 -11.44 -5.99
C PHE A 19 -1.05 -10.62 -6.81
N LEU A 20 -1.56 -9.54 -6.23
CA LEU A 20 -2.52 -8.68 -6.93
C LEU A 20 -1.87 -8.02 -8.15
N LEU A 21 -0.63 -7.56 -8.02
CA LEU A 21 0.08 -6.93 -9.12
C LEU A 21 0.38 -7.93 -10.23
N LYS A 22 0.72 -9.16 -9.88
CA LYS A 22 0.94 -10.22 -10.88
C LYS A 22 -0.33 -10.58 -11.64
N ASP A 23 -1.48 -10.47 -10.98
CA ASP A 23 -2.78 -10.71 -11.61
C ASP A 23 -3.28 -9.51 -12.44
N GLY A 24 -2.48 -8.46 -12.56
CA GLY A 24 -2.82 -7.31 -13.37
C GLY A 24 -3.69 -6.26 -12.70
N HIS A 25 -3.89 -6.36 -11.39
CA HIS A 25 -4.65 -5.35 -10.65
C HIS A 25 -3.81 -4.10 -10.42
N THR A 26 -4.50 -2.96 -10.29
CA THR A 26 -3.89 -1.73 -9.84
C THR A 26 -4.05 -1.64 -8.32
N VAL A 27 -2.95 -1.45 -7.61
CA VAL A 27 -2.97 -1.45 -6.14
C VAL A 27 -2.54 -0.08 -5.63
N VAL A 28 -3.37 0.51 -4.79
CA VAL A 28 -3.03 1.69 -4.00
C VAL A 28 -2.70 1.18 -2.60
N GLY A 29 -1.43 1.19 -2.26
CA GLY A 29 -0.97 0.68 -0.98
C GLY A 29 -0.81 1.76 0.06
N VAL A 30 -1.19 1.46 1.29
CA VAL A 30 -1.11 2.38 2.42
C VAL A 30 -0.37 1.69 3.55
N ASP A 31 0.60 2.38 4.14
CA ASP A 31 1.33 1.90 5.31
C ASP A 31 1.91 3.12 6.02
N ASN A 32 1.88 3.13 7.35
CA ASN A 32 2.51 4.21 8.09
C ASN A 32 4.00 3.96 8.31
N LEU A 33 4.50 2.79 7.93
CA LEU A 33 5.88 2.35 8.12
C LEU A 33 6.32 2.35 9.58
N ASN A 34 5.35 2.36 10.49
CA ASN A 34 5.59 2.38 11.92
C ASN A 34 5.25 1.01 12.49
N ASP A 35 6.25 0.28 12.95
CA ASP A 35 6.05 -1.06 13.46
C ASP A 35 7.04 -1.35 14.58
N ALA A 36 6.69 -2.34 15.38
CA ALA A 36 7.53 -2.80 16.48
C ALA A 36 8.80 -3.51 15.99
N TYR A 37 8.82 -3.99 14.77
CA TYR A 37 10.01 -4.62 14.22
C TYR A 37 10.62 -3.76 13.09
N ASP A 38 11.62 -4.25 12.44
CA ASP A 38 12.57 -3.48 11.64
C ASP A 38 11.92 -2.72 10.49
N VAL A 39 11.87 -1.39 10.59
CA VAL A 39 11.35 -0.49 9.56
C VAL A 39 12.13 -0.64 8.24
N ARG A 40 13.41 -1.00 8.31
CA ARG A 40 14.23 -1.18 7.11
C ARG A 40 13.72 -2.33 6.24
N LEU A 41 13.16 -3.38 6.85
CA LEU A 41 12.54 -4.45 6.10
C LEU A 41 11.30 -3.98 5.35
N LYS A 42 10.48 -3.14 5.99
CA LYS A 42 9.32 -2.54 5.34
C LYS A 42 9.72 -1.66 4.17
N GLU A 43 10.75 -0.84 4.37
CA GLU A 43 11.25 0.01 3.30
C GLU A 43 11.81 -0.80 2.14
N TRP A 44 12.51 -1.88 2.43
CA TRP A 44 13.04 -2.76 1.38
C TRP A 44 11.91 -3.39 0.57
N ARG A 45 10.88 -3.90 1.25
CA ARG A 45 9.71 -4.47 0.56
C ARG A 45 9.03 -3.42 -0.30
N LEU A 46 8.87 -2.22 0.22
CA LEU A 46 8.25 -1.12 -0.50
C LEU A 46 9.02 -0.79 -1.77
N GLN A 47 10.35 -0.78 -1.72
CA GLN A 47 11.17 -0.51 -2.90
C GLN A 47 10.93 -1.56 -3.98
N GLN A 48 10.74 -2.82 -3.61
CA GLN A 48 10.43 -3.87 -4.58
C GLN A 48 9.06 -3.64 -5.22
N LEU A 49 8.06 -3.26 -4.43
CA LEU A 49 6.71 -3.00 -4.94
C LEU A 49 6.66 -1.79 -5.85
N LEU A 50 7.43 -0.74 -5.53
CA LEU A 50 7.46 0.49 -6.31
C LEU A 50 8.02 0.30 -7.72
N LYS A 51 8.65 -0.82 -8.01
CA LYS A 51 9.10 -1.14 -9.35
C LYS A 51 7.95 -1.48 -10.30
N HIS A 52 6.78 -1.81 -9.76
CA HIS A 52 5.61 -2.12 -10.57
C HIS A 52 4.87 -0.84 -10.97
N PRO A 53 4.57 -0.65 -12.25
CA PRO A 53 3.87 0.57 -12.69
C PRO A 53 2.44 0.66 -12.18
N ASN A 54 1.84 -0.46 -11.79
CA ASN A 54 0.46 -0.49 -11.29
C ASN A 54 0.37 -0.33 -9.78
N PHE A 55 1.48 -0.02 -9.11
CA PHE A 55 1.50 0.17 -7.66
C PHE A 55 1.74 1.64 -7.32
N THR A 56 0.89 2.19 -6.46
CA THR A 56 1.05 3.54 -5.91
C THR A 56 1.07 3.43 -4.39
N PHE A 57 2.00 4.13 -3.76
CA PHE A 57 2.16 4.08 -2.31
C PHE A 57 1.82 5.42 -1.68
N HIS A 58 1.12 5.36 -0.55
CA HIS A 58 0.87 6.51 0.30
C HIS A 58 1.25 6.18 1.74
N ARG A 59 2.13 6.99 2.30
CA ARG A 59 2.47 6.87 3.72
C ARG A 59 1.37 7.53 4.53
N LEU A 60 0.58 6.73 5.21
CA LEU A 60 -0.63 7.19 5.85
C LEU A 60 -0.99 6.29 7.02
N ASP A 61 -1.43 6.90 8.11
CA ASP A 61 -2.03 6.18 9.24
C ASP A 61 -3.53 6.05 8.96
N ILE A 62 -4.04 4.82 8.98
CA ILE A 62 -5.46 4.56 8.66
C ILE A 62 -6.41 5.16 9.69
N THR A 63 -5.90 5.58 10.87
CA THR A 63 -6.69 6.30 11.85
C THR A 63 -6.86 7.77 11.51
N ASP A 64 -6.08 8.29 10.55
CA ASP A 64 -6.25 9.64 10.04
C ASP A 64 -7.37 9.65 9.01
N LEU A 65 -8.61 9.78 9.48
CA LEU A 65 -9.80 9.66 8.65
C LEU A 65 -9.88 10.71 7.54
N PRO A 66 -9.56 11.99 7.78
CA PRO A 66 -9.57 12.98 6.70
C PRO A 66 -8.61 12.63 5.58
N ALA A 67 -7.40 12.19 5.90
CA ALA A 67 -6.41 11.82 4.90
C ALA A 67 -6.84 10.57 4.14
N LEU A 68 -7.40 9.58 4.84
CA LEU A 68 -7.89 8.36 4.21
C LEU A 68 -9.06 8.66 3.26
N ARG A 69 -9.99 9.52 3.69
CA ARG A 69 -11.11 9.93 2.85
C ARG A 69 -10.63 10.62 1.57
N LYS A 70 -9.66 11.50 1.69
CA LYS A 70 -9.09 12.20 0.55
C LYS A 70 -8.46 11.22 -0.44
N LEU A 71 -7.74 10.22 0.09
CA LEU A 71 -7.12 9.19 -0.73
C LEU A 71 -8.17 8.38 -1.49
N LEU A 72 -9.21 7.94 -0.80
CA LEU A 72 -10.29 7.17 -1.41
C LEU A 72 -11.00 7.96 -2.51
N THR A 73 -11.22 9.25 -2.29
CA THR A 73 -11.87 10.11 -3.27
C THR A 73 -10.99 10.30 -4.51
N SER A 74 -9.67 10.38 -4.32
CA SER A 74 -8.72 10.61 -5.42
C SER A 74 -8.55 9.39 -6.33
N HIS A 75 -8.58 8.19 -5.75
CA HIS A 75 -8.28 6.95 -6.49
C HIS A 75 -9.49 6.09 -6.78
N PHE A 76 -10.60 6.32 -6.12
CA PHE A 76 -11.82 5.53 -6.25
C PHE A 76 -13.01 6.47 -6.38
N SER A 77 -13.96 6.09 -7.21
CA SER A 77 -15.17 6.90 -7.45
C SER A 77 -16.18 6.70 -6.32
N LEU A 78 -15.94 7.34 -5.20
CA LEU A 78 -16.84 7.25 -4.04
C LEU A 78 -17.73 8.47 -3.90
#